data_906aefd4ecf71a34e084d9dc14e3609e
#
_entry.id   906aefd4ecf71a34e084d9dc14e3609e
#
_cell.length_a   1.000
_cell.length_b   1.000
_cell.length_c   1.000
_cell.angle_alpha   90.00
_cell.angle_beta   90.00
_cell.angle_gamma   90.00
#
_symmetry.space_group_name_H-M   'P 1'
#
loop_
_entity.id
_entity.type
_entity.pdbx_description
1 polymer ?
#
loop_
_entity_poly.entity_id
_entity_poly.type
_entity_poly.pdbx_seq_one_letter_code
_entity_poly.pdbx_strand_id
1 'polypeptide(L)'
;MKMSSDIGTLIWRLLMRRVKSTEPGCWGPLLMADKLILAGDHCQLPPTVLSDEASREGFKVSLLERLIETYGDDVHRRLDVQYRMHEDIMRFSSDCFYDGSLIAHESVKGHLLSDDEDYETDVIDASPITFIDTAGADYSEELEPDGLSKRNPQEASLVVKKVEQLFEAGVMPKDIAVIAPYAAQVRLLRDELRIPSIEVDTVDGFQGREKEAVVISLVRSNPENEIGFLADTRRMNVALTRARKKLIVVGDSSTLGANEFYSQLFAYFDERESYRSVWEEIG
;
A
#
# COMPACT_ATOMS: atom_id res chain seq x y z
N MET A 1 12.33 1.73 -50.12
CA MET A 1 12.70 2.02 -48.74
C MET A 1 11.61 1.39 -47.83
N LYS A 2 11.91 0.23 -47.26
CA LYS A 2 10.93 -0.56 -46.46
C LYS A 2 10.89 -0.01 -45.04
N MET A 3 9.86 0.77 -44.72
CA MET A 3 9.53 1.21 -43.36
C MET A 3 8.20 0.60 -42.89
N SER A 4 8.08 -0.73 -42.87
CA SER A 4 6.79 -1.35 -42.55
C SER A 4 6.84 -2.46 -41.51
N SER A 5 8.01 -2.78 -40.92
CA SER A 5 8.12 -3.89 -39.94
C SER A 5 8.33 -3.47 -38.48
N ASP A 6 8.62 -2.18 -38.20
CA ASP A 6 9.00 -1.76 -36.86
C ASP A 6 7.87 -1.15 -36.01
N ILE A 7 6.76 -0.75 -36.66
CA ILE A 7 5.62 -0.13 -35.94
C ILE A 7 4.84 -1.16 -35.13
N GLY A 8 4.68 -2.38 -35.65
CA GLY A 8 4.01 -3.47 -34.92
C GLY A 8 4.71 -3.85 -33.62
N THR A 9 6.04 -3.89 -33.63
CA THR A 9 6.86 -4.24 -32.45
C THR A 9 6.87 -3.15 -31.36
N LEU A 10 6.69 -1.88 -31.77
CA LEU A 10 6.65 -0.75 -30.82
C LEU A 10 5.31 -0.68 -30.06
N ILE A 11 4.20 -1.03 -30.68
CA ILE A 11 2.85 -1.01 -30.11
C ILE A 11 2.70 -2.07 -28.98
N TRP A 12 3.36 -3.20 -29.10
CA TRP A 12 3.44 -4.24 -28.09
C TRP A 12 3.99 -3.77 -26.74
N ARG A 13 4.95 -2.84 -26.75
CA ARG A 13 5.60 -2.30 -25.53
C ARG A 13 4.77 -1.25 -24.84
N LEU A 14 3.83 -0.60 -25.53
CA LEU A 14 3.04 0.49 -24.96
C LEU A 14 1.90 0.02 -24.06
N LEU A 15 1.37 -1.18 -24.28
CA LEU A 15 0.27 -1.77 -23.47
C LEU A 15 0.74 -2.31 -22.13
N MET A 16 2.04 -2.51 -21.93
CA MET A 16 2.62 -3.15 -20.76
C MET A 16 2.45 -2.38 -19.42
N ARG A 17 1.99 -1.15 -19.39
CA ARG A 17 1.82 -0.34 -18.15
C ARG A 17 0.40 0.20 -17.90
N ARG A 18 -0.59 -0.20 -18.68
CA ARG A 18 -1.95 0.37 -18.61
C ARG A 18 -2.99 -0.52 -17.93
N VAL A 19 -2.59 -1.31 -16.94
CA VAL A 19 -3.55 -2.11 -16.16
C VAL A 19 -4.52 -1.23 -15.36
N LYS A 20 -4.16 0.02 -15.08
CA LYS A 20 -5.05 1.05 -14.52
C LYS A 20 -5.94 1.76 -15.56
N SER A 21 -5.87 1.41 -16.82
CA SER A 21 -6.79 1.99 -17.81
C SER A 21 -8.12 1.26 -17.74
N THR A 22 -9.20 2.03 -17.84
CA THR A 22 -10.52 1.46 -18.11
C THR A 22 -10.44 0.63 -19.40
N GLU A 23 -11.28 -0.39 -19.54
CA GLU A 23 -11.29 -1.24 -20.73
C GLU A 23 -11.40 -0.45 -22.04
N PRO A 24 -12.31 0.55 -22.17
CA PRO A 24 -12.36 1.39 -23.37
C PRO A 24 -11.05 2.10 -23.71
N GLY A 25 -10.26 2.46 -22.69
CA GLY A 25 -8.94 3.07 -22.88
C GLY A 25 -7.91 2.14 -23.55
N CYS A 26 -8.16 0.84 -23.57
CA CYS A 26 -7.32 -0.17 -24.21
C CYS A 26 -7.72 -0.47 -25.67
N TRP A 27 -8.94 -0.13 -26.10
CA TRP A 27 -9.45 -0.56 -27.41
C TRP A 27 -8.69 0.02 -28.60
N GLY A 28 -8.29 1.30 -28.54
CA GLY A 28 -7.53 1.92 -29.61
C GLY A 28 -6.24 1.15 -29.95
N PRO A 29 -5.34 0.93 -28.97
CA PRO A 29 -4.14 0.12 -29.19
C PRO A 29 -4.43 -1.34 -29.59
N LEU A 30 -5.49 -1.96 -29.07
CA LEU A 30 -5.88 -3.33 -29.40
C LEU A 30 -6.21 -3.52 -30.87
N LEU A 31 -6.90 -2.55 -31.50
CA LEU A 31 -7.26 -2.60 -32.90
C LEU A 31 -6.04 -2.52 -33.86
N MET A 32 -4.88 -2.15 -33.30
CA MET A 32 -3.63 -1.98 -34.09
C MET A 32 -2.59 -3.07 -33.82
N ALA A 33 -2.92 -4.08 -33.01
CA ALA A 33 -1.96 -5.09 -32.57
C ALA A 33 -2.44 -6.51 -32.91
N ASP A 34 -1.54 -7.33 -33.49
CA ASP A 34 -1.80 -8.75 -33.79
C ASP A 34 -1.79 -9.63 -32.52
N LYS A 35 -1.12 -9.18 -31.46
CA LYS A 35 -1.02 -9.86 -30.18
C LYS A 35 -1.07 -8.86 -29.03
N LEU A 36 -1.63 -9.26 -27.90
CA LEU A 36 -1.73 -8.49 -26.68
C LEU A 36 -0.93 -9.16 -25.56
N ILE A 37 -0.12 -8.37 -24.88
CA ILE A 37 0.49 -8.75 -23.59
C ILE A 37 0.13 -7.65 -22.60
N LEU A 38 -0.59 -8.01 -21.53
CA LEU A 38 -0.88 -7.16 -20.39
C LEU A 38 0.03 -7.55 -19.25
N ALA A 39 0.70 -6.56 -18.63
CA ALA A 39 1.48 -6.76 -17.44
C ALA A 39 0.93 -5.86 -16.32
N GLY A 40 0.59 -6.44 -15.19
CA GLY A 40 0.05 -5.72 -14.04
C GLY A 40 -0.47 -6.65 -12.98
N ASP A 41 -1.19 -6.07 -12.03
CA ASP A 41 -1.69 -6.76 -10.87
C ASP A 41 -3.11 -6.29 -10.58
N HIS A 42 -4.08 -7.18 -10.77
CA HIS A 42 -5.51 -6.91 -10.56
C HIS A 42 -5.88 -6.86 -9.07
N CYS A 43 -5.02 -7.36 -8.19
CA CYS A 43 -5.15 -7.28 -6.74
C CYS A 43 -4.63 -5.95 -6.17
N GLN A 44 -4.13 -5.04 -7.03
CA GLN A 44 -3.79 -3.65 -6.69
C GLN A 44 -4.89 -2.69 -7.16
N LEU A 45 -4.61 -1.38 -7.12
CA LEU A 45 -5.61 -0.34 -7.40
C LEU A 45 -6.25 -0.49 -8.78
N PRO A 46 -7.59 -0.45 -8.86
CA PRO A 46 -8.33 -0.50 -10.10
C PRO A 46 -8.19 0.82 -10.88
N PRO A 47 -8.72 0.89 -12.12
CA PRO A 47 -8.87 2.14 -12.84
C PRO A 47 -9.63 3.19 -12.04
N THR A 48 -9.17 4.45 -12.09
CA THR A 48 -9.87 5.58 -11.47
C THR A 48 -11.08 5.95 -12.32
N VAL A 49 -12.27 5.82 -11.73
CA VAL A 49 -13.56 6.20 -12.35
C VAL A 49 -14.24 7.20 -11.44
N LEU A 50 -14.45 8.42 -11.94
CA LEU A 50 -15.02 9.53 -11.15
C LEU A 50 -16.55 9.44 -11.03
N SER A 51 -17.23 8.81 -11.99
CA SER A 51 -18.68 8.63 -11.96
C SER A 51 -19.04 7.39 -11.15
N ASP A 52 -19.86 7.56 -10.12
CA ASP A 52 -20.39 6.44 -9.33
C ASP A 52 -21.28 5.52 -10.17
N GLU A 53 -22.03 6.08 -11.11
CA GLU A 53 -22.87 5.33 -12.05
C GLU A 53 -21.99 4.44 -12.94
N ALA A 54 -21.00 5.01 -13.61
CA ALA A 54 -20.06 4.25 -14.42
C ALA A 54 -19.30 3.19 -13.61
N SER A 55 -18.96 3.49 -12.35
CA SER A 55 -18.36 2.52 -11.44
C SER A 55 -19.25 1.30 -11.20
N ARG A 56 -20.55 1.52 -10.97
CA ARG A 56 -21.55 0.45 -10.76
C ARG A 56 -21.81 -0.36 -12.03
N GLU A 57 -21.67 0.27 -13.19
CA GLU A 57 -21.78 -0.39 -14.51
C GLU A 57 -20.50 -1.17 -14.92
N GLY A 58 -19.51 -1.27 -14.05
CA GLY A 58 -18.33 -2.13 -14.25
C GLY A 58 -17.13 -1.45 -14.90
N PHE A 59 -17.12 -0.11 -15.06
CA PHE A 59 -15.96 0.62 -15.60
C PHE A 59 -14.71 0.57 -14.71
N LYS A 60 -14.84 0.15 -13.44
CA LYS A 60 -13.71 -0.11 -12.55
C LYS A 60 -12.98 -1.41 -12.84
N VAL A 61 -13.61 -2.35 -13.54
CA VAL A 61 -12.97 -3.60 -13.95
C VAL A 61 -11.99 -3.30 -15.08
N SER A 62 -10.74 -3.66 -14.90
CA SER A 62 -9.73 -3.50 -15.95
C SER A 62 -9.85 -4.59 -16.99
N LEU A 63 -9.31 -4.34 -18.20
CA LEU A 63 -9.26 -5.38 -19.23
C LEU A 63 -8.50 -6.63 -18.77
N LEU A 64 -7.41 -6.45 -17.99
CA LEU A 64 -6.66 -7.57 -17.41
C LEU A 64 -7.54 -8.42 -16.49
N GLU A 65 -8.24 -7.79 -15.57
CA GLU A 65 -9.12 -8.44 -14.60
C GLU A 65 -10.23 -9.24 -15.32
N ARG A 66 -10.90 -8.61 -16.30
CA ARG A 66 -11.92 -9.27 -17.13
C ARG A 66 -11.40 -10.46 -17.92
N LEU A 67 -10.19 -10.38 -18.50
CA LEU A 67 -9.60 -11.49 -19.22
C LEU A 67 -9.23 -12.64 -18.31
N ILE A 68 -8.73 -12.35 -17.09
CA ILE A 68 -8.43 -13.37 -16.08
C ILE A 68 -9.72 -14.05 -15.63
N GLU A 69 -10.77 -13.29 -15.32
CA GLU A 69 -12.08 -13.82 -14.94
C GLU A 69 -12.71 -14.71 -16.03
N THR A 70 -12.50 -14.34 -17.29
CA THR A 70 -13.13 -15.05 -18.42
C THR A 70 -12.37 -16.31 -18.82
N TYR A 71 -11.04 -16.26 -18.84
CA TYR A 71 -10.18 -17.30 -19.43
C TYR A 71 -9.23 -17.98 -18.42
N GLY A 72 -9.12 -17.44 -17.19
CA GLY A 72 -8.30 -18.04 -16.14
C GLY A 72 -6.84 -18.27 -16.55
N ASP A 73 -6.32 -19.43 -16.18
CA ASP A 73 -4.93 -19.83 -16.39
C ASP A 73 -4.53 -20.05 -17.85
N ASP A 74 -5.50 -20.09 -18.78
CA ASP A 74 -5.20 -20.24 -20.22
C ASP A 74 -4.46 -19.02 -20.77
N VAL A 75 -4.75 -17.83 -20.22
CA VAL A 75 -4.17 -16.54 -20.69
C VAL A 75 -3.33 -15.84 -19.64
N HIS A 76 -3.31 -16.33 -18.40
CA HIS A 76 -2.68 -15.70 -17.27
C HIS A 76 -1.43 -16.48 -16.82
N ARG A 77 -0.38 -15.72 -16.45
CA ARG A 77 0.82 -16.26 -15.79
C ARG A 77 1.22 -15.30 -14.68
N ARG A 78 1.27 -15.79 -13.46
CA ARG A 78 1.69 -15.03 -12.28
C ARG A 78 3.21 -15.16 -12.09
N LEU A 79 3.83 -14.07 -11.66
CA LEU A 79 5.22 -14.06 -11.18
C LEU A 79 5.18 -14.21 -9.67
N ASP A 80 5.49 -15.40 -9.17
CA ASP A 80 5.32 -15.75 -7.76
C ASP A 80 6.52 -15.33 -6.90
N VAL A 81 7.72 -15.20 -7.47
CA VAL A 81 8.92 -14.79 -6.73
C VAL A 81 9.08 -13.28 -6.73
N GLN A 82 9.11 -12.68 -5.55
CA GLN A 82 9.34 -11.25 -5.37
C GLN A 82 10.72 -10.96 -4.76
N TYR A 83 11.30 -9.79 -5.07
CA TYR A 83 12.64 -9.35 -4.72
C TYR A 83 12.64 -8.01 -3.97
N ARG A 84 11.57 -7.70 -3.25
CA ARG A 84 11.38 -6.41 -2.56
C ARG A 84 11.30 -6.56 -1.06
N MET A 85 10.33 -7.34 -0.58
CA MET A 85 9.88 -7.32 0.80
C MET A 85 10.51 -8.42 1.63
N HIS A 86 10.76 -8.12 2.90
CA HIS A 86 10.90 -9.15 3.93
C HIS A 86 9.68 -10.10 3.89
N GLU A 87 9.88 -11.39 4.23
CA GLU A 87 8.81 -12.38 4.15
C GLU A 87 7.61 -12.05 5.03
N ASP A 88 7.81 -11.50 6.24
CA ASP A 88 6.70 -11.11 7.12
C ASP A 88 5.92 -9.90 6.60
N ILE A 89 6.55 -8.98 5.87
CA ILE A 89 5.82 -7.89 5.19
C ILE A 89 4.96 -8.43 4.05
N MET A 90 5.48 -9.41 3.30
CA MET A 90 4.81 -9.99 2.14
C MET A 90 3.67 -10.94 2.52
N ARG A 91 3.84 -11.73 3.59
CA ARG A 91 3.03 -12.93 3.86
C ARG A 91 1.55 -12.65 3.96
N PHE A 92 1.14 -11.63 4.71
CA PHE A 92 -0.28 -11.26 4.82
C PHE A 92 -0.91 -10.94 3.46
N SER A 93 -0.21 -10.13 2.64
CA SER A 93 -0.68 -9.84 1.27
C SER A 93 -0.73 -11.08 0.39
N SER A 94 0.25 -11.99 0.54
CA SER A 94 0.28 -13.27 -0.18
C SER A 94 -0.96 -14.11 0.12
N ASP A 95 -1.28 -14.26 1.39
CA ASP A 95 -2.40 -15.11 1.84
C ASP A 95 -3.76 -14.51 1.46
N CYS A 96 -3.93 -13.19 1.58
CA CYS A 96 -5.21 -12.52 1.29
C CYS A 96 -5.51 -12.32 -0.19
N PHE A 97 -4.49 -12.11 -1.04
CA PHE A 97 -4.69 -11.65 -2.43
C PHE A 97 -4.10 -12.58 -3.48
N TYR A 98 -3.20 -13.50 -3.11
CA TYR A 98 -2.44 -14.30 -4.06
C TYR A 98 -2.43 -15.80 -3.71
N ASP A 99 -3.42 -16.27 -2.98
CA ASP A 99 -3.61 -17.69 -2.59
C ASP A 99 -2.38 -18.28 -1.87
N GLY A 100 -1.65 -17.46 -1.11
CA GLY A 100 -0.44 -17.87 -0.40
C GLY A 100 0.76 -18.22 -1.29
N SER A 101 0.70 -17.88 -2.59
CA SER A 101 1.67 -18.34 -3.58
C SER A 101 2.91 -17.46 -3.74
N LEU A 102 2.92 -16.22 -3.20
CA LEU A 102 4.10 -15.38 -3.30
C LEU A 102 5.25 -15.93 -2.48
N ILE A 103 6.44 -15.88 -3.05
CA ILE A 103 7.68 -16.36 -2.45
C ILE A 103 8.68 -15.20 -2.38
N ALA A 104 9.18 -14.91 -1.19
CA ALA A 104 10.28 -13.98 -1.04
C ALA A 104 11.59 -14.65 -1.48
N HIS A 105 12.30 -14.03 -2.42
CA HIS A 105 13.61 -14.52 -2.84
C HIS A 105 14.61 -14.47 -1.67
N GLU A 106 15.54 -15.41 -1.61
CA GLU A 106 16.52 -15.54 -0.51
C GLU A 106 17.31 -14.25 -0.23
N SER A 107 17.51 -13.41 -1.24
CA SER A 107 18.21 -12.11 -1.08
C SER A 107 17.42 -11.05 -0.30
N VAL A 108 16.13 -11.24 -0.08
CA VAL A 108 15.24 -10.27 0.61
C VAL A 108 14.40 -10.92 1.70
N LYS A 109 14.34 -12.23 1.75
CA LYS A 109 13.48 -12.99 2.63
C LYS A 109 13.64 -12.61 4.10
N GLY A 110 14.86 -12.41 4.55
CA GLY A 110 15.19 -12.12 5.94
C GLY A 110 15.94 -10.79 6.11
N HIS A 111 15.94 -9.88 5.13
CA HIS A 111 16.66 -8.62 5.25
C HIS A 111 15.98 -7.68 6.26
N LEU A 112 16.74 -7.07 7.13
CA LEU A 112 16.27 -6.18 8.20
C LEU A 112 16.94 -4.82 8.11
N LEU A 113 16.38 -3.81 8.80
CA LEU A 113 17.08 -2.53 8.97
C LEU A 113 18.37 -2.70 9.76
N SER A 114 18.42 -3.63 10.71
CA SER A 114 19.60 -3.94 11.50
C SER A 114 20.77 -4.56 10.71
N ASP A 115 20.56 -4.92 9.44
CA ASP A 115 21.64 -5.33 8.55
C ASP A 115 22.45 -4.15 8.04
N ASP A 116 21.94 -2.92 8.18
CA ASP A 116 22.60 -1.69 7.79
C ASP A 116 23.58 -1.27 8.90
N GLU A 117 24.83 -0.93 8.53
CA GLU A 117 25.95 -0.70 9.48
C GLU A 117 25.69 0.43 10.49
N ASP A 118 24.86 1.43 10.09
CA ASP A 118 24.57 2.63 10.90
C ASP A 118 23.24 2.52 11.68
N TYR A 119 22.58 1.34 11.71
CA TYR A 119 21.29 1.17 12.35
C TYR A 119 21.39 0.96 13.86
N GLU A 120 20.66 1.79 14.63
CA GLU A 120 20.60 1.72 16.11
C GLU A 120 19.29 1.08 16.59
N THR A 121 19.36 -0.15 17.07
CA THR A 121 18.21 -0.92 17.55
C THR A 121 17.63 -0.43 18.89
N ASP A 122 18.39 0.35 19.66
CA ASP A 122 17.95 0.90 20.95
C ASP A 122 16.89 2.02 20.78
N VAL A 123 16.81 2.63 19.60
CA VAL A 123 15.84 3.71 19.30
C VAL A 123 14.51 3.13 18.84
N ILE A 124 14.56 2.17 17.94
CA ILE A 124 13.39 1.45 17.41
C ILE A 124 13.78 0.01 17.09
N ASP A 125 12.90 -0.93 17.40
CA ASP A 125 13.19 -2.34 17.13
C ASP A 125 13.32 -2.63 15.62
N ALA A 126 14.15 -3.62 15.28
CA ALA A 126 14.38 -4.05 13.90
C ALA A 126 13.33 -5.02 13.37
N SER A 127 12.28 -5.35 14.16
CA SER A 127 11.19 -6.22 13.68
C SER A 127 10.66 -5.73 12.34
N PRO A 128 10.48 -6.57 11.33
CA PRO A 128 10.09 -6.13 10.00
C PRO A 128 8.69 -5.53 9.94
N ILE A 129 7.83 -5.88 10.90
CA ILE A 129 6.46 -5.36 10.98
C ILE A 129 6.12 -4.89 12.39
N THR A 130 5.31 -3.85 12.52
CA THR A 130 4.78 -3.37 13.79
C THR A 130 3.40 -2.76 13.55
N PHE A 131 2.40 -3.14 14.34
CA PHE A 131 1.12 -2.44 14.42
C PHE A 131 1.03 -1.72 15.77
N ILE A 132 0.64 -0.44 15.74
CA ILE A 132 0.41 0.37 16.93
C ILE A 132 -1.07 0.68 17.01
N ASP A 133 -1.72 0.06 17.97
CA ASP A 133 -3.16 0.20 18.21
C ASP A 133 -3.46 1.44 19.04
N THR A 134 -4.24 2.36 18.46
CA THR A 134 -4.70 3.58 19.13
C THR A 134 -6.07 3.44 19.81
N ALA A 135 -6.64 2.23 19.83
CA ALA A 135 -7.92 1.98 20.49
C ALA A 135 -7.87 2.39 21.96
N GLY A 136 -8.90 3.12 22.39
CA GLY A 136 -9.04 3.59 23.78
C GLY A 136 -8.18 4.81 24.16
N ALA A 137 -7.40 5.36 23.23
CA ALA A 137 -6.57 6.55 23.47
C ALA A 137 -7.29 7.88 23.13
N ASP A 138 -8.55 7.81 22.76
CA ASP A 138 -9.37 8.97 22.35
C ASP A 138 -8.79 9.74 21.13
N TYR A 139 -8.15 9.00 20.22
CA TYR A 139 -7.63 9.53 18.95
C TYR A 139 -8.74 9.58 17.92
N SER A 140 -9.56 10.63 17.95
CA SER A 140 -10.75 10.74 17.10
C SER A 140 -10.42 11.33 15.73
N GLU A 141 -11.00 10.74 14.67
CA GLU A 141 -10.95 11.33 13.35
C GLU A 141 -11.80 12.60 13.28
N GLU A 142 -11.38 13.56 12.47
CA GLU A 142 -12.11 14.79 12.20
C GLU A 142 -12.15 15.12 10.70
N LEU A 143 -13.14 15.92 10.29
CA LEU A 143 -13.14 16.49 8.96
C LEU A 143 -12.19 17.69 8.90
N GLU A 144 -11.48 17.83 7.81
CA GLU A 144 -10.70 19.03 7.51
C GLU A 144 -11.62 20.27 7.50
N PRO A 145 -11.22 21.42 8.06
CA PRO A 145 -12.11 22.60 8.23
C PRO A 145 -12.79 23.07 6.96
N ASP A 146 -12.11 23.02 5.81
CA ASP A 146 -12.61 23.50 4.52
C ASP A 146 -12.82 22.37 3.51
N GLY A 147 -12.90 21.10 3.95
CA GLY A 147 -12.88 19.97 3.05
C GLY A 147 -13.81 18.83 3.44
N LEU A 148 -13.84 17.83 2.56
CA LEU A 148 -14.56 16.58 2.77
C LEU A 148 -13.62 15.42 3.18
N SER A 149 -12.31 15.72 3.35
CA SER A 149 -11.31 14.72 3.65
C SER A 149 -11.11 14.61 5.16
N LYS A 150 -10.86 13.40 5.64
CA LYS A 150 -10.66 13.09 7.05
C LYS A 150 -9.19 13.16 7.45
N ARG A 151 -8.94 13.50 8.71
CA ARG A 151 -7.64 13.46 9.36
C ARG A 151 -7.78 13.03 10.83
N ASN A 152 -6.70 12.61 11.43
CA ASN A 152 -6.60 12.26 12.85
C ASN A 152 -5.31 12.90 13.39
N PRO A 153 -5.41 14.06 14.07
CA PRO A 153 -4.23 14.80 14.51
C PRO A 153 -3.36 14.05 15.51
N GLN A 154 -3.97 13.33 16.45
CA GLN A 154 -3.22 12.58 17.46
C GLN A 154 -2.49 11.40 16.82
N GLU A 155 -3.13 10.69 15.88
CA GLU A 155 -2.48 9.64 15.09
C GLU A 155 -1.34 10.22 14.25
N ALA A 156 -1.53 11.41 13.65
CA ALA A 156 -0.46 12.10 12.90
C ALA A 156 0.76 12.37 13.76
N SER A 157 0.58 12.89 14.98
CA SER A 157 1.68 13.16 15.91
C SER A 157 2.43 11.88 16.30
N LEU A 158 1.72 10.76 16.46
CA LEU A 158 2.34 9.45 16.72
C LEU A 158 3.14 8.97 15.50
N VAL A 159 2.59 9.12 14.30
CA VAL A 159 3.29 8.80 13.04
C VAL A 159 4.57 9.62 12.89
N VAL A 160 4.51 10.92 13.18
CA VAL A 160 5.69 11.82 13.16
C VAL A 160 6.75 11.30 14.13
N LYS A 161 6.37 10.97 15.37
CA LYS A 161 7.30 10.39 16.37
C LYS A 161 7.97 9.11 15.82
N LYS A 162 7.22 8.21 15.17
CA LYS A 162 7.80 6.99 14.60
C LYS A 162 8.76 7.26 13.45
N VAL A 163 8.46 8.24 12.63
CA VAL A 163 9.36 8.67 11.54
C VAL A 163 10.65 9.29 12.11
N GLU A 164 10.55 10.10 13.16
CA GLU A 164 11.72 10.67 13.85
C GLU A 164 12.58 9.56 14.47
N GLN A 165 11.98 8.57 15.13
CA GLN A 165 12.69 7.41 15.65
C GLN A 165 13.40 6.60 14.55
N LEU A 166 12.77 6.38 13.38
CA LEU A 166 13.43 5.73 12.24
C LEU A 166 14.64 6.53 11.75
N PHE A 167 14.52 7.86 11.72
CA PHE A 167 15.62 8.74 11.33
C PHE A 167 16.75 8.72 12.37
N GLU A 168 16.42 8.80 13.65
CA GLU A 168 17.39 8.71 14.76
C GLU A 168 18.08 7.35 14.80
N ALA A 169 17.39 6.27 14.43
CA ALA A 169 17.93 4.93 14.30
C ALA A 169 18.86 4.76 13.07
N GLY A 170 19.10 5.81 12.28
CA GLY A 170 20.04 5.78 11.16
C GLY A 170 19.40 5.58 9.78
N VAL A 171 18.07 5.41 9.69
CA VAL A 171 17.42 5.26 8.37
C VAL A 171 17.43 6.60 7.63
N MET A 172 17.97 6.60 6.41
CA MET A 172 18.06 7.84 5.64
C MET A 172 16.67 8.38 5.27
N PRO A 173 16.41 9.69 5.36
CA PRO A 173 15.08 10.28 5.07
C PRO A 173 14.53 9.93 3.69
N LYS A 174 15.38 9.81 2.67
CA LYS A 174 14.98 9.39 1.31
C LYS A 174 14.44 7.95 1.24
N ASP A 175 14.78 7.11 2.24
CA ASP A 175 14.44 5.70 2.33
C ASP A 175 13.23 5.46 3.26
N ILE A 176 12.65 6.55 3.81
CA ILE A 176 11.44 6.54 4.62
C ILE A 176 10.26 7.09 3.80
N ALA A 177 9.09 6.49 3.96
CA ALA A 177 7.83 7.05 3.48
C ALA A 177 6.73 6.97 4.52
N VAL A 178 5.78 7.91 4.40
CA VAL A 178 4.52 7.89 5.13
C VAL A 178 3.37 7.81 4.15
N ILE A 179 2.44 6.88 4.38
CA ILE A 179 1.29 6.65 3.52
C ILE A 179 0.01 6.81 4.34
N ALA A 180 -0.96 7.57 3.83
CA ALA A 180 -2.28 7.68 4.44
C ALA A 180 -3.38 7.59 3.37
N PRO A 181 -4.60 7.09 3.71
CA PRO A 181 -5.69 6.96 2.74
C PRO A 181 -6.36 8.29 2.40
N TYR A 182 -6.14 9.34 3.20
CA TYR A 182 -6.85 10.61 3.10
C TYR A 182 -5.90 11.78 2.84
N ALA A 183 -6.25 12.62 1.86
CA ALA A 183 -5.42 13.78 1.48
C ALA A 183 -5.26 14.81 2.62
N ALA A 184 -6.25 14.96 3.51
CA ALA A 184 -6.14 15.83 4.67
C ALA A 184 -5.06 15.35 5.65
N GLN A 185 -4.98 14.04 5.90
CA GLN A 185 -3.92 13.47 6.73
C GLN A 185 -2.53 13.65 6.10
N VAL A 186 -2.44 13.46 4.78
CA VAL A 186 -1.19 13.69 4.05
C VAL A 186 -0.73 15.14 4.17
N ARG A 187 -1.64 16.13 4.07
CA ARG A 187 -1.30 17.54 4.27
C ARG A 187 -0.80 17.81 5.68
N LEU A 188 -1.54 17.32 6.68
CA LEU A 188 -1.18 17.47 8.10
C LEU A 188 0.21 16.88 8.38
N LEU A 189 0.47 15.65 7.92
CA LEU A 189 1.76 14.99 8.10
C LEU A 189 2.89 15.73 7.39
N ARG A 190 2.67 16.31 6.21
CA ARG A 190 3.67 17.15 5.52
C ARG A 190 3.99 18.42 6.27
N ASP A 191 3.00 19.01 6.93
CA ASP A 191 3.18 20.25 7.72
C ASP A 191 3.91 19.98 9.05
N GLU A 192 3.70 18.81 9.64
CA GLU A 192 4.33 18.42 10.91
C GLU A 192 5.73 17.83 10.73
N LEU A 193 5.94 17.02 9.70
CA LEU A 193 7.24 16.41 9.39
C LEU A 193 8.21 17.47 8.88
N ARG A 194 9.21 17.82 9.71
CA ARG A 194 10.22 18.82 9.40
C ARG A 194 11.51 18.23 8.83
N ILE A 195 11.49 16.96 8.46
CA ILE A 195 12.63 16.25 7.90
C ILE A 195 12.54 16.28 6.38
N PRO A 196 13.43 17.01 5.66
CA PRO A 196 13.44 17.02 4.21
C PRO A 196 13.66 15.63 3.61
N SER A 197 13.13 15.40 2.42
CA SER A 197 13.29 14.18 1.63
C SER A 197 12.47 12.97 2.08
N ILE A 198 11.71 13.05 3.17
CA ILE A 198 10.70 12.03 3.50
C ILE A 198 9.53 12.18 2.53
N GLU A 199 9.13 11.09 1.92
CA GLU A 199 7.97 11.07 1.03
C GLU A 199 6.69 10.83 1.84
N VAL A 200 5.75 11.76 1.78
CA VAL A 200 4.41 11.64 2.39
C VAL A 200 3.38 11.72 1.27
N ASP A 201 2.59 10.67 1.06
CA ASP A 201 1.61 10.67 -0.04
C ASP A 201 0.39 9.79 0.29
N THR A 202 -0.64 9.91 -0.55
CA THR A 202 -1.75 8.97 -0.51
C THR A 202 -1.35 7.60 -1.06
N VAL A 203 -2.14 6.57 -0.75
CA VAL A 203 -1.92 5.22 -1.29
C VAL A 203 -1.85 5.25 -2.83
N ASP A 204 -2.77 5.99 -3.47
CA ASP A 204 -2.82 6.13 -4.93
C ASP A 204 -1.57 6.84 -5.49
N GLY A 205 -1.10 7.88 -4.80
CA GLY A 205 0.10 8.63 -5.16
C GLY A 205 1.38 7.83 -4.97
N PHE A 206 1.40 6.89 -4.03
CA PHE A 206 2.58 6.09 -3.71
C PHE A 206 2.70 4.81 -4.55
N GLN A 207 1.72 4.49 -5.38
CA GLN A 207 1.77 3.28 -6.18
C GLN A 207 2.97 3.24 -7.14
N GLY A 208 3.64 2.10 -7.19
CA GLY A 208 4.84 1.86 -8.03
C GLY A 208 6.15 2.32 -7.40
N ARG A 209 6.11 2.95 -6.22
CA ARG A 209 7.30 3.30 -5.42
C ARG A 209 7.55 2.24 -4.35
N GLU A 210 8.71 2.28 -3.72
CA GLU A 210 9.08 1.43 -2.59
C GLU A 210 10.11 2.15 -1.73
N LYS A 211 10.19 1.82 -0.43
CA LYS A 211 11.14 2.39 0.54
C LYS A 211 11.63 1.31 1.50
N GLU A 212 12.78 1.54 2.13
CA GLU A 212 13.29 0.62 3.14
C GLU A 212 12.34 0.56 4.34
N ALA A 213 11.83 1.72 4.81
CA ALA A 213 10.85 1.83 5.88
C ALA A 213 9.60 2.58 5.43
N VAL A 214 8.41 2.06 5.79
CA VAL A 214 7.13 2.70 5.51
C VAL A 214 6.29 2.76 6.78
N VAL A 215 5.74 3.95 7.06
CA VAL A 215 4.77 4.16 8.14
C VAL A 215 3.41 4.43 7.51
N ILE A 216 2.40 3.68 7.91
CA ILE A 216 1.02 3.82 7.42
C ILE A 216 0.15 4.39 8.53
N SER A 217 -0.56 5.48 8.24
CA SER A 217 -1.60 6.08 9.08
C SER A 217 -2.96 5.64 8.54
N LEU A 218 -3.77 4.92 9.34
CA LEU A 218 -5.09 4.44 8.91
C LEU A 218 -6.20 5.48 9.07
N VAL A 219 -5.99 6.45 9.97
CA VAL A 219 -6.84 7.65 10.19
C VAL A 219 -8.18 7.35 10.85
N ARG A 220 -8.86 6.27 10.45
CA ARG A 220 -10.25 5.99 10.85
C ARG A 220 -10.34 5.60 12.32
N SER A 221 -11.08 6.43 13.06
CA SER A 221 -11.43 6.23 14.47
C SER A 221 -12.74 6.94 14.75
N ASN A 222 -13.84 6.18 14.85
CA ASN A 222 -15.19 6.68 15.02
C ASN A 222 -16.12 5.64 15.66
N PRO A 223 -17.15 6.07 16.39
CA PRO A 223 -18.06 5.15 17.11
C PRO A 223 -19.01 4.37 16.18
N GLU A 224 -19.15 4.77 14.92
CA GLU A 224 -20.02 4.12 13.94
C GLU A 224 -19.34 2.93 13.24
N ASN A 225 -18.06 2.68 13.50
CA ASN A 225 -17.22 1.67 12.82
C ASN A 225 -17.19 1.86 11.31
N GLU A 226 -17.29 3.10 10.86
CA GLU A 226 -17.19 3.43 9.45
C GLU A 226 -15.74 3.41 8.98
N ILE A 227 -15.41 2.54 8.03
CA ILE A 227 -14.05 2.37 7.50
C ILE A 227 -13.78 3.18 6.22
N GLY A 228 -14.82 3.68 5.55
CA GLY A 228 -14.71 4.58 4.38
C GLY A 228 -13.86 4.01 3.24
N PHE A 229 -12.86 4.77 2.77
CA PHE A 229 -11.98 4.34 1.68
C PHE A 229 -11.17 3.07 1.96
N LEU A 230 -11.02 2.70 3.22
CA LEU A 230 -10.35 1.48 3.63
C LEU A 230 -11.17 0.21 3.32
N ALA A 231 -12.45 0.34 2.93
CA ALA A 231 -13.27 -0.78 2.46
C ALA A 231 -12.74 -1.41 1.17
N ASP A 232 -12.03 -0.67 0.32
CA ASP A 232 -11.29 -1.24 -0.81
C ASP A 232 -9.93 -1.75 -0.33
N THR A 233 -9.88 -3.01 0.07
CA THR A 233 -8.69 -3.66 0.65
C THR A 233 -7.50 -3.73 -0.30
N ARG A 234 -7.72 -3.56 -1.61
CA ARG A 234 -6.64 -3.43 -2.60
C ARG A 234 -5.76 -2.21 -2.32
N ARG A 235 -6.31 -1.14 -1.70
CA ARG A 235 -5.52 0.00 -1.21
C ARG A 235 -4.55 -0.44 -0.13
N MET A 236 -5.03 -1.24 0.82
CA MET A 236 -4.14 -1.78 1.86
C MET A 236 -3.08 -2.71 1.28
N ASN A 237 -3.44 -3.59 0.33
CA ASN A 237 -2.46 -4.41 -0.36
C ASN A 237 -1.34 -3.57 -1.00
N VAL A 238 -1.71 -2.45 -1.65
CA VAL A 238 -0.71 -1.52 -2.18
C VAL A 238 0.13 -0.91 -1.07
N ALA A 239 -0.48 -0.38 -0.02
CA ALA A 239 0.24 0.31 1.06
C ALA A 239 1.22 -0.63 1.79
N LEU A 240 0.76 -1.81 2.20
CA LEU A 240 1.55 -2.82 2.91
C LEU A 240 2.78 -3.27 2.08
N THR A 241 2.60 -3.42 0.76
CA THR A 241 3.65 -3.90 -0.14
C THR A 241 4.63 -2.82 -0.62
N ARG A 242 4.63 -1.64 0.01
CA ARG A 242 5.60 -0.57 -0.30
C ARG A 242 6.87 -0.66 0.52
N ALA A 243 6.83 -1.28 1.69
CA ALA A 243 7.97 -1.44 2.57
C ALA A 243 8.87 -2.59 2.09
N ARG A 244 10.18 -2.40 2.23
CA ARG A 244 11.17 -3.44 1.97
C ARG A 244 11.59 -4.16 3.24
N LYS A 245 12.04 -3.41 4.26
CA LYS A 245 12.63 -3.94 5.50
C LYS A 245 11.79 -3.67 6.75
N LYS A 246 11.07 -2.53 6.81
CA LYS A 246 10.27 -2.14 7.98
C LYS A 246 8.91 -1.58 7.56
N LEU A 247 7.87 -2.13 8.14
CA LEU A 247 6.49 -1.66 8.01
C LEU A 247 5.92 -1.34 9.39
N ILE A 248 5.52 -0.09 9.60
CA ILE A 248 4.79 0.33 10.81
C ILE A 248 3.39 0.75 10.38
N VAL A 249 2.37 0.19 11.01
CA VAL A 249 0.97 0.54 10.78
C VAL A 249 0.40 1.12 12.07
N VAL A 250 -0.22 2.29 11.98
CA VAL A 250 -0.86 2.98 13.12
C VAL A 250 -2.36 3.10 12.83
N GLY A 251 -3.21 2.74 13.79
CA GLY A 251 -4.66 2.86 13.62
C GLY A 251 -5.45 2.32 14.80
N ASP A 252 -6.75 2.55 14.76
CA ASP A 252 -7.71 2.18 15.79
C ASP A 252 -8.37 0.82 15.47
N SER A 253 -7.98 -0.21 16.23
CA SER A 253 -8.53 -1.55 16.07
C SER A 253 -10.01 -1.62 16.47
N SER A 254 -10.50 -0.74 17.35
CA SER A 254 -11.90 -0.72 17.76
C SER A 254 -12.83 -0.32 16.61
N THR A 255 -12.40 0.60 15.76
CA THR A 255 -13.14 1.02 14.57
C THR A 255 -12.99 0.03 13.41
N LEU A 256 -11.75 -0.42 13.15
CA LEU A 256 -11.43 -1.19 11.94
C LEU A 256 -11.68 -2.70 12.12
N GLY A 257 -11.59 -3.23 13.33
CA GLY A 257 -11.67 -4.66 13.61
C GLY A 257 -13.03 -5.30 13.35
N ALA A 258 -14.09 -4.51 13.16
CA ALA A 258 -15.39 -5.01 12.70
C ALA A 258 -15.35 -5.52 11.24
N ASN A 259 -14.37 -5.11 10.45
CA ASN A 259 -14.14 -5.59 9.10
C ASN A 259 -13.22 -6.82 9.13
N GLU A 260 -13.60 -7.88 8.44
CA GLU A 260 -12.90 -9.16 8.44
C GLU A 260 -11.43 -9.05 8.01
N PHE A 261 -11.13 -8.27 6.97
CA PHE A 261 -9.77 -8.07 6.48
C PHE A 261 -8.87 -7.43 7.55
N TYR A 262 -9.35 -6.37 8.23
CA TYR A 262 -8.58 -5.70 9.28
C TYR A 262 -8.45 -6.54 10.53
N SER A 263 -9.49 -7.30 10.90
CA SER A 263 -9.42 -8.28 11.99
C SER A 263 -8.33 -9.32 11.73
N GLN A 264 -8.25 -9.85 10.51
CA GLN A 264 -7.18 -10.78 10.10
C GLN A 264 -5.81 -10.10 10.10
N LEU A 265 -5.72 -8.84 9.65
CA LEU A 265 -4.48 -8.09 9.67
C LEU A 265 -3.96 -7.88 11.10
N PHE A 266 -4.82 -7.52 12.03
CA PHE A 266 -4.44 -7.33 13.43
C PHE A 266 -4.03 -8.65 14.09
N ALA A 267 -4.75 -9.74 13.84
CA ALA A 267 -4.38 -11.08 14.29
C ALA A 267 -3.01 -11.50 13.73
N TYR A 268 -2.72 -11.16 12.47
CA TYR A 268 -1.43 -11.42 11.85
C TYR A 268 -0.25 -10.73 12.57
N PHE A 269 -0.43 -9.46 12.99
CA PHE A 269 0.58 -8.76 13.80
C PHE A 269 0.72 -9.34 15.21
N ASP A 270 -0.39 -9.75 15.82
CA ASP A 270 -0.40 -10.36 17.16
C ASP A 270 0.32 -11.71 17.18
N GLU A 271 0.03 -12.59 16.22
CA GLU A 271 0.71 -13.88 16.04
C GLU A 271 2.23 -13.77 15.88
N ARG A 272 2.74 -12.61 15.46
CA ARG A 272 4.17 -12.30 15.27
C ARG A 272 4.76 -11.46 16.38
N GLU A 273 4.04 -11.33 17.49
CA GLU A 273 4.47 -10.52 18.64
C GLU A 273 4.81 -9.06 18.24
N SER A 274 4.15 -8.56 17.19
CA SER A 274 4.39 -7.25 16.58
C SER A 274 3.22 -6.28 16.78
N TYR A 275 2.23 -6.65 17.58
CA TYR A 275 1.13 -5.81 18.00
C TYR A 275 1.52 -5.07 19.27
N ARG A 276 1.38 -3.73 19.27
CA ARG A 276 1.70 -2.85 20.40
C ARG A 276 0.50 -1.97 20.71
N SER A 277 0.29 -1.70 21.99
CA SER A 277 -0.66 -0.66 22.40
C SER A 277 -0.01 0.72 22.30
N VAL A 278 -0.77 1.74 21.94
CA VAL A 278 -0.30 3.14 21.96
C VAL A 278 0.22 3.54 23.35
N TRP A 279 -0.27 2.93 24.43
CA TRP A 279 0.19 3.21 25.79
C TRP A 279 1.65 2.81 26.04
N GLU A 280 2.17 1.87 25.30
CA GLU A 280 3.60 1.49 25.31
C GLU A 280 4.48 2.55 24.63
N GLU A 281 3.86 3.41 23.79
CA GLU A 281 4.52 4.44 23.01
C GLU A 281 4.51 5.82 23.69
N ILE A 282 3.56 6.06 24.61
CA ILE A 282 3.36 7.36 25.28
C ILE A 282 4.05 7.40 26.64
N GLY A 283 4.50 6.23 27.15
CA GLY A 283 5.13 6.04 28.46
C GLY A 283 6.48 6.70 28.66
#